data_986123f18242da96cb0d69d22be7b69d
#
_entry.id   986123f18242da96cb0d69d22be7b69d
#
_cell.length_a   1.000
_cell.length_b   1.000
_cell.length_c   1.000
_cell.angle_alpha   90.00
_cell.angle_beta   90.00
_cell.angle_gamma   90.00
#
_symmetry.space_group_name_H-M   'P 1'
#
loop_
_entity.id
_entity.type
_entity.pdbx_description
1 polymer ?
#
loop_
_entity_poly.entity_id
_entity_poly.type
_entity_poly.pdbx_seq_one_letter_code
_entity_poly.pdbx_strand_id
1 'polypeptide(L)'
;MPGFEGDVGRNGGGGAAGGGGAAGGSGAPGVGRPTATPVYVISVAAELSGVHPQTLRVYERKGLLDPSRTSGGSRRFSERDLARLRRIQDLTSAGLNLEGVRRVLELETELDRLRAELDKARADALEAIERIHRHYRRDLVPFDPSPVPYIPSRRRR
;
A
#
# COMPACT_ATOMS: atom_id res chain seq x y z
N MET A 1 4.08 8.18 55.38
CA MET A 1 4.14 7.12 56.38
C MET A 1 2.73 6.83 56.89
N PRO A 2 2.26 5.57 57.01
CA PRO A 2 2.77 4.23 56.68
C PRO A 2 2.11 3.64 55.45
N GLY A 3 2.58 2.68 54.71
CA GLY A 3 3.27 1.42 55.01
C GLY A 3 2.26 0.31 55.19
N PHE A 4 2.04 -0.56 54.11
CA PHE A 4 1.52 -1.90 54.34
C PHE A 4 2.17 -2.86 53.35
N GLU A 5 3.02 -3.73 53.90
CA GLU A 5 3.62 -4.92 53.35
C GLU A 5 2.70 -6.14 53.53
N GLY A 6 2.96 -7.16 52.72
CA GLY A 6 2.58 -8.57 52.93
C GLY A 6 1.43 -8.98 51.99
N ASP A 7 1.46 -10.08 51.33
CA ASP A 7 1.91 -11.40 51.73
C ASP A 7 2.14 -12.31 50.52
N VAL A 8 3.05 -13.21 50.68
CA VAL A 8 3.48 -14.29 49.80
C VAL A 8 2.54 -15.47 49.96
N GLY A 9 2.05 -16.00 48.84
CA GLY A 9 1.28 -17.25 48.81
C GLY A 9 1.71 -18.15 47.65
N ARG A 10 2.68 -19.05 47.90
CA ARG A 10 3.02 -20.26 47.14
C ARG A 10 1.93 -21.31 47.24
N ASN A 11 1.61 -21.94 46.10
CA ASN A 11 1.35 -23.38 45.92
C ASN A 11 1.07 -23.65 44.47
N GLY A 12 1.65 -24.52 43.64
CA GLY A 12 2.15 -25.86 43.95
C GLY A 12 1.31 -26.90 43.22
N GLY A 13 1.89 -27.54 42.17
CA GLY A 13 1.42 -28.83 41.63
C GLY A 13 0.59 -28.74 40.34
N GLY A 14 1.06 -29.12 39.17
CA GLY A 14 1.39 -30.47 38.78
C GLY A 14 0.38 -30.99 37.76
N GLY A 15 0.80 -31.48 36.59
CA GLY A 15 -0.02 -32.40 35.79
C GLY A 15 -0.18 -32.05 34.30
N ALA A 16 0.73 -32.47 33.52
CA ALA A 16 0.83 -33.29 32.31
C ALA A 16 -0.32 -33.34 31.29
N ALA A 17 0.15 -33.24 30.03
CA ALA A 17 -0.19 -33.99 28.81
C ALA A 17 -1.44 -33.58 28.00
N GLY A 18 -1.18 -33.30 26.77
CA GLY A 18 -2.02 -33.83 25.69
C GLY A 18 -2.59 -32.90 24.69
N GLY A 19 -1.95 -32.82 23.54
CA GLY A 19 -2.69 -32.98 22.29
C GLY A 19 -3.15 -31.77 21.53
N GLY A 20 -2.48 -31.49 20.42
CA GLY A 20 -3.18 -31.34 19.18
C GLY A 20 -3.70 -29.97 18.76
N GLY A 21 -2.98 -29.34 17.90
CA GLY A 21 -3.50 -28.90 16.61
C GLY A 21 -4.45 -27.72 16.62
N ALA A 22 -4.02 -26.74 15.99
CA ALA A 22 -4.64 -25.88 14.99
C ALA A 22 -4.11 -24.46 15.15
N ALA A 23 -3.22 -24.15 14.28
CA ALA A 23 -2.81 -22.77 14.00
C ALA A 23 -4.03 -21.96 13.53
N GLY A 24 -4.66 -21.28 14.45
CA GLY A 24 -5.57 -20.20 14.16
C GLY A 24 -4.74 -18.92 14.01
N GLY A 25 -4.22 -18.67 12.83
CA GLY A 25 -3.65 -17.39 12.47
C GLY A 25 -4.75 -16.32 12.55
N SER A 26 -4.79 -15.58 13.67
CA SER A 26 -5.48 -14.30 13.73
C SER A 26 -4.66 -13.29 12.93
N GLY A 27 -4.72 -13.39 11.60
CA GLY A 27 -4.34 -12.32 10.72
C GLY A 27 -5.21 -11.11 11.06
N ALA A 28 -4.59 -10.08 11.65
CA ALA A 28 -5.20 -8.75 11.68
C ALA A 28 -5.68 -8.44 10.25
N PRO A 29 -6.89 -7.89 10.07
CA PRO A 29 -7.35 -7.50 8.76
C PRO A 29 -6.36 -6.48 8.21
N GLY A 30 -5.52 -6.95 7.27
CA GLY A 30 -4.66 -6.08 6.50
C GLY A 30 -5.54 -4.96 5.96
N VAL A 31 -5.11 -3.72 6.17
CA VAL A 31 -5.74 -2.54 5.59
C VAL A 31 -5.57 -2.66 4.08
N GLY A 32 -6.42 -3.51 3.48
CA GLY A 32 -6.51 -3.69 2.05
C GLY A 32 -6.85 -2.37 1.41
N ARG A 33 -6.21 -2.05 0.30
CA ARG A 33 -6.58 -0.89 -0.53
C ARG A 33 -8.09 -0.94 -0.74
N PRO A 34 -8.80 0.20 -0.53
CA PRO A 34 -10.25 0.24 -0.67
C PRO A 34 -10.66 -0.25 -2.06
N THR A 35 -11.58 -1.20 -2.10
CA THR A 35 -12.02 -1.81 -3.35
C THR A 35 -12.86 -0.84 -4.17
N ALA A 36 -12.73 -0.90 -5.50
CA ALA A 36 -13.53 -0.09 -6.42
C ALA A 36 -14.90 -0.72 -6.72
N THR A 37 -15.18 -1.93 -6.20
CA THR A 37 -16.43 -2.65 -6.45
C THR A 37 -17.60 -1.92 -5.79
N PRO A 38 -18.63 -1.50 -6.54
CA PRO A 38 -19.75 -0.72 -6.03
C PRO A 38 -20.78 -1.64 -5.34
N VAL A 39 -20.80 -1.62 -4.00
CA VAL A 39 -21.60 -2.55 -3.18
C VAL A 39 -22.72 -1.84 -2.43
N TYR A 40 -22.50 -0.64 -1.91
CA TYR A 40 -23.38 0.01 -0.97
C TYR A 40 -24.47 0.88 -1.64
N VAL A 41 -25.71 0.76 -1.20
CA VAL A 41 -26.77 1.72 -1.55
C VAL A 41 -26.55 3.02 -0.79
N ILE A 42 -27.15 4.12 -1.28
CA ILE A 42 -26.95 5.46 -0.73
C ILE A 42 -27.26 5.57 0.77
N SER A 43 -28.29 4.86 1.28
CA SER A 43 -28.63 4.86 2.71
C SER A 43 -27.53 4.26 3.56
N VAL A 44 -26.99 3.10 3.14
CA VAL A 44 -25.89 2.42 3.83
C VAL A 44 -24.61 3.23 3.74
N ALA A 45 -24.28 3.79 2.57
CA ALA A 45 -23.11 4.64 2.42
C ALA A 45 -23.19 5.89 3.32
N ALA A 46 -24.37 6.49 3.45
CA ALA A 46 -24.62 7.64 4.32
C ALA A 46 -24.44 7.28 5.80
N GLU A 47 -24.98 6.15 6.22
CA GLU A 47 -24.86 5.64 7.60
C GLU A 47 -23.38 5.34 7.95
N LEU A 48 -22.67 4.58 7.10
CA LEU A 48 -21.27 4.24 7.29
C LEU A 48 -20.31 5.45 7.33
N SER A 49 -20.73 6.55 6.69
CA SER A 49 -19.96 7.79 6.64
C SER A 49 -20.45 8.87 7.61
N GLY A 50 -21.52 8.61 8.37
CA GLY A 50 -22.08 9.57 9.33
C GLY A 50 -22.65 10.84 8.68
N VAL A 51 -23.13 10.77 7.43
CA VAL A 51 -23.72 11.91 6.71
C VAL A 51 -25.14 11.63 6.27
N HIS A 52 -25.92 12.70 6.06
CA HIS A 52 -27.26 12.54 5.51
C HIS A 52 -27.20 12.14 4.02
N PRO A 53 -28.09 11.25 3.50
CA PRO A 53 -28.13 10.87 2.08
C PRO A 53 -28.21 12.05 1.11
N GLN A 54 -28.86 13.15 1.51
CA GLN A 54 -28.91 14.37 0.70
C GLN A 54 -27.53 15.03 0.51
N THR A 55 -26.65 14.94 1.51
CA THR A 55 -25.26 15.42 1.42
C THR A 55 -24.51 14.66 0.34
N LEU A 56 -24.68 13.34 0.25
CA LEU A 56 -24.05 12.52 -0.81
C LEU A 56 -24.52 12.95 -2.20
N ARG A 57 -25.82 13.29 -2.36
CA ARG A 57 -26.34 13.81 -3.63
C ARG A 57 -25.76 15.19 -3.97
N VAL A 58 -25.51 16.04 -2.97
CA VAL A 58 -24.84 17.33 -3.16
C VAL A 58 -23.40 17.11 -3.62
N TYR A 59 -22.65 16.20 -3.01
CA TYR A 59 -21.27 15.89 -3.37
C TYR A 59 -21.17 15.30 -4.78
N GLU A 60 -22.10 14.41 -5.17
CA GLU A 60 -22.22 13.91 -6.54
C GLU A 60 -22.43 15.07 -7.54
N ARG A 61 -23.41 15.97 -7.30
CA ARG A 61 -23.68 17.12 -8.18
C ARG A 61 -22.51 18.09 -8.28
N LYS A 62 -21.67 18.17 -7.24
CA LYS A 62 -20.45 19.00 -7.21
C LYS A 62 -19.23 18.30 -7.81
N GLY A 63 -19.39 17.04 -8.29
CA GLY A 63 -18.28 16.27 -8.86
C GLY A 63 -17.25 15.79 -7.84
N LEU A 64 -17.61 15.83 -6.54
CA LEU A 64 -16.74 15.32 -5.46
C LEU A 64 -16.83 13.80 -5.34
N LEU A 65 -17.94 13.20 -5.77
CA LEU A 65 -18.18 11.75 -5.80
C LEU A 65 -18.74 11.36 -7.17
N ASP A 66 -18.40 10.15 -7.60
CA ASP A 66 -18.90 9.57 -8.85
C ASP A 66 -19.35 8.11 -8.60
N PRO A 67 -20.52 7.92 -7.93
CA PRO A 67 -21.01 6.59 -7.65
C PRO A 67 -21.46 5.89 -8.92
N SER A 68 -21.18 4.61 -9.03
CA SER A 68 -21.67 3.77 -10.12
C SER A 68 -23.21 3.68 -10.09
N ARG A 69 -23.83 3.41 -11.24
CA ARG A 69 -25.28 3.19 -11.34
C ARG A 69 -25.57 1.77 -11.79
N THR A 70 -26.54 1.14 -11.16
CA THR A 70 -27.08 -0.14 -11.65
C THR A 70 -27.87 0.07 -12.95
N SER A 71 -28.21 -1.03 -13.65
CA SER A 71 -29.09 -1.02 -14.82
C SER A 71 -30.48 -0.36 -14.52
N GLY A 72 -30.94 -0.42 -13.26
CA GLY A 72 -32.15 0.25 -12.80
C GLY A 72 -31.92 1.70 -12.32
N GLY A 73 -30.78 2.32 -12.58
CA GLY A 73 -30.47 3.71 -12.25
C GLY A 73 -30.16 3.99 -10.78
N SER A 74 -30.14 2.97 -9.92
CA SER A 74 -29.84 3.12 -8.49
C SER A 74 -28.33 3.34 -8.27
N ARG A 75 -28.00 4.31 -7.39
CA ARG A 75 -26.60 4.62 -7.01
C ARG A 75 -25.98 3.48 -6.20
N ARG A 76 -24.74 3.15 -6.51
CA ARG A 76 -23.93 2.20 -5.76
C ARG A 76 -22.56 2.81 -5.44
N PHE A 77 -22.22 2.76 -4.18
CA PHE A 77 -20.97 3.29 -3.63
C PHE A 77 -19.98 2.15 -3.37
N SER A 78 -18.73 2.36 -3.67
CA SER A 78 -17.64 1.46 -3.35
C SER A 78 -16.97 1.85 -2.02
N GLU A 79 -16.11 0.99 -1.49
CA GLU A 79 -15.25 1.34 -0.36
C GLU A 79 -14.33 2.54 -0.68
N ARG A 80 -13.92 2.66 -1.93
CA ARG A 80 -13.15 3.81 -2.42
C ARG A 80 -13.94 5.11 -2.30
N ASP A 81 -15.24 5.07 -2.61
CA ASP A 81 -16.13 6.23 -2.46
C ASP A 81 -16.32 6.59 -0.98
N LEU A 82 -16.42 5.59 -0.09
CA LEU A 82 -16.47 5.80 1.35
C LEU A 82 -15.17 6.43 1.90
N ALA A 83 -14.01 5.96 1.43
CA ALA A 83 -12.74 6.57 1.80
C ALA A 83 -12.64 8.02 1.31
N ARG A 84 -13.08 8.29 0.08
CA ARG A 84 -13.16 9.66 -0.48
C ARG A 84 -14.13 10.55 0.31
N LEU A 85 -15.26 10.01 0.76
CA LEU A 85 -16.21 10.70 1.63
C LEU A 85 -15.55 11.14 2.94
N ARG A 86 -14.86 10.24 3.61
CA ARG A 86 -14.12 10.58 4.85
C ARG A 86 -13.14 11.70 4.61
N ARG A 87 -12.38 11.62 3.51
CA ARG A 87 -11.42 12.66 3.15
C ARG A 87 -12.08 14.03 2.92
N ILE A 88 -13.26 14.06 2.25
CA ILE A 88 -14.06 15.28 2.08
C ILE A 88 -14.45 15.87 3.44
N GLN A 89 -14.90 15.01 4.37
CA GLN A 89 -15.28 15.43 5.73
C GLN A 89 -14.08 16.02 6.49
N ASP A 90 -12.93 15.37 6.44
CA ASP A 90 -11.69 15.87 7.09
C ASP A 90 -11.34 17.27 6.58
N LEU A 91 -11.35 17.46 5.25
CA LEU A 91 -11.03 18.74 4.62
C LEU A 91 -12.07 19.82 4.95
N THR A 92 -13.36 19.48 4.95
CA THR A 92 -14.41 20.44 5.33
C THR A 92 -14.36 20.79 6.81
N SER A 93 -14.06 19.83 7.67
CA SER A 93 -13.85 20.07 9.12
C SER A 93 -12.62 20.92 9.39
N ALA A 94 -11.61 20.85 8.53
CA ALA A 94 -10.44 21.74 8.55
C ALA A 94 -10.72 23.14 7.98
N GLY A 95 -11.98 23.44 7.62
CA GLY A 95 -12.41 24.76 7.18
C GLY A 95 -12.37 25.00 5.67
N LEU A 96 -12.07 24.00 4.83
CA LEU A 96 -12.11 24.16 3.39
C LEU A 96 -13.56 24.20 2.90
N ASN A 97 -13.85 25.13 1.99
CA ASN A 97 -15.10 25.09 1.24
C ASN A 97 -15.06 23.96 0.18
N LEU A 98 -16.22 23.59 -0.37
CA LEU A 98 -16.32 22.45 -1.29
C LEU A 98 -15.49 22.63 -2.58
N GLU A 99 -15.24 23.86 -3.03
CA GLU A 99 -14.38 24.13 -4.17
C GLU A 99 -12.91 23.87 -3.83
N GLY A 100 -12.47 24.31 -2.65
CA GLY A 100 -11.13 24.01 -2.14
C GLY A 100 -10.93 22.52 -1.94
N VAL A 101 -11.95 21.81 -1.40
CA VAL A 101 -11.91 20.35 -1.26
C VAL A 101 -11.74 19.67 -2.62
N ARG A 102 -12.50 20.10 -3.63
CA ARG A 102 -12.37 19.58 -5.00
C ARG A 102 -10.94 19.72 -5.51
N ARG A 103 -10.37 20.91 -5.37
CA ARG A 103 -9.01 21.21 -5.82
C ARG A 103 -7.95 20.36 -5.09
N VAL A 104 -8.09 20.17 -3.80
CA VAL A 104 -7.18 19.29 -3.02
C VAL A 104 -7.26 17.86 -3.50
N LEU A 105 -8.46 17.32 -3.70
CA LEU A 105 -8.65 15.94 -4.18
C LEU A 105 -8.10 15.73 -5.61
N GLU A 106 -8.20 16.74 -6.48
CA GLU A 106 -7.58 16.72 -7.81
C GLU A 106 -6.05 16.64 -7.70
N LEU A 107 -5.45 17.48 -6.83
CA LEU A 107 -4.00 17.49 -6.61
C LEU A 107 -3.50 16.20 -5.97
N GLU A 108 -4.23 15.63 -5.02
CA GLU A 108 -3.90 14.32 -4.42
C GLU A 108 -3.90 13.23 -5.50
N THR A 109 -4.90 13.22 -6.38
CA THR A 109 -4.99 12.25 -7.50
C THR A 109 -3.81 12.40 -8.47
N GLU A 110 -3.45 13.64 -8.82
CA GLU A 110 -2.32 13.92 -9.71
C GLU A 110 -1.00 13.53 -9.07
N LEU A 111 -0.84 13.79 -7.79
CA LEU A 111 0.35 13.42 -7.02
C LEU A 111 0.53 11.88 -6.97
N ASP A 112 -0.55 11.14 -6.77
CA ASP A 112 -0.51 9.67 -6.78
C ASP A 112 -0.17 9.13 -8.18
N ARG A 113 -0.69 9.76 -9.25
CA ARG A 113 -0.33 9.43 -10.62
C ARG A 113 1.16 9.63 -10.89
N LEU A 114 1.70 10.80 -10.52
CA LEU A 114 3.11 11.12 -10.72
C LEU A 114 4.04 10.21 -9.89
N ARG A 115 3.64 9.83 -8.68
CA ARG A 115 4.38 8.86 -7.88
C ARG A 115 4.44 7.50 -8.57
N ALA A 116 3.32 7.02 -9.07
CA ALA A 116 3.27 5.73 -9.78
C ALA A 116 4.14 5.76 -11.05
N GLU A 117 4.13 6.86 -11.80
CA GLU A 117 5.00 7.04 -12.97
C GLU A 117 6.49 7.07 -12.59
N LEU A 118 6.84 7.74 -11.50
CA LEU A 118 8.21 7.77 -10.98
C LEU A 118 8.68 6.38 -10.55
N ASP A 119 7.85 5.65 -9.83
CA ASP A 119 8.20 4.30 -9.38
C ASP A 119 8.38 3.35 -10.57
N LYS A 120 7.53 3.47 -11.59
CA LYS A 120 7.69 2.72 -12.84
C LYS A 120 9.00 3.09 -13.54
N ALA A 121 9.30 4.37 -13.71
CA ALA A 121 10.53 4.81 -14.35
C ALA A 121 11.78 4.33 -13.61
N ARG A 122 11.75 4.31 -12.28
CA ARG A 122 12.84 3.74 -11.46
C ARG A 122 13.00 2.24 -11.68
N ALA A 123 11.90 1.49 -11.72
CA ALA A 123 11.94 0.05 -11.98
C ALA A 123 12.51 -0.24 -13.38
N ASP A 124 12.06 0.49 -14.40
CA ASP A 124 12.55 0.35 -15.78
C ASP A 124 14.06 0.67 -15.87
N ALA A 125 14.52 1.70 -15.17
CA ALA A 125 15.95 2.07 -15.12
C ALA A 125 16.81 0.99 -14.44
N LEU A 126 16.34 0.43 -13.32
CA LEU A 126 17.04 -0.68 -12.64
C LEU A 126 17.14 -1.91 -13.54
N GLU A 127 16.06 -2.27 -14.23
CA GLU A 127 16.04 -3.40 -15.17
C GLU A 127 17.02 -3.15 -16.35
N ALA A 128 17.09 -1.91 -16.85
CA ALA A 128 18.04 -1.55 -17.91
C ALA A 128 19.50 -1.69 -17.43
N ILE A 129 19.81 -1.24 -16.22
CA ILE A 129 21.13 -1.40 -15.60
C ILE A 129 21.47 -2.88 -15.45
N GLU A 130 20.56 -3.71 -14.96
CA GLU A 130 20.79 -5.16 -14.83
C GLU A 130 21.01 -5.85 -16.17
N ARG A 131 20.29 -5.43 -17.23
CA ARG A 131 20.52 -5.93 -18.60
C ARG A 131 21.92 -5.60 -19.08
N ILE A 132 22.38 -4.37 -18.87
CA ILE A 132 23.72 -3.94 -19.22
C ILE A 132 24.78 -4.74 -18.45
N HIS A 133 24.63 -4.89 -17.13
CA HIS A 133 25.53 -5.68 -16.29
C HIS A 133 25.62 -7.14 -16.72
N ARG A 134 24.49 -7.76 -17.11
CA ARG A 134 24.49 -9.14 -17.63
C ARG A 134 25.21 -9.27 -18.96
N HIS A 135 25.09 -8.25 -19.82
CA HIS A 135 25.81 -8.23 -21.10
C HIS A 135 27.33 -8.13 -20.89
N TYR A 136 27.78 -7.17 -20.10
CA TYR A 136 29.22 -7.00 -19.83
C TYR A 136 29.85 -8.17 -19.08
N ARG A 137 29.13 -8.88 -18.20
CA ARG A 137 29.68 -10.08 -17.55
C ARG A 137 29.94 -11.25 -18.50
N ARG A 138 29.26 -11.31 -19.64
CA ARG A 138 29.49 -12.35 -20.65
C ARG A 138 30.67 -12.06 -21.53
N ASP A 139 31.02 -10.79 -21.68
CA ASP A 139 32.13 -10.35 -22.56
C ASP A 139 33.46 -10.19 -21.82
N LEU A 140 33.51 -10.34 -20.50
CA LEU A 140 34.76 -10.42 -19.74
C LEU A 140 35.37 -11.81 -19.97
N VAL A 141 36.21 -11.91 -20.99
CA VAL A 141 37.11 -13.07 -21.17
C VAL A 141 38.00 -13.12 -19.94
N PRO A 142 38.12 -14.27 -19.25
CA PRO A 142 39.06 -14.41 -18.16
C PRO A 142 40.47 -14.12 -18.73
N PHE A 143 41.13 -13.13 -18.19
CA PHE A 143 42.57 -12.92 -18.49
C PHE A 143 43.32 -14.13 -17.97
N ASP A 144 43.76 -15.01 -18.88
CA ASP A 144 44.66 -16.11 -18.55
C ASP A 144 46.08 -15.54 -18.39
N PRO A 145 46.63 -15.50 -17.18
CA PRO A 145 48.01 -15.02 -16.95
C PRO A 145 49.05 -16.08 -17.31
N SER A 146 48.72 -17.00 -18.21
CA SER A 146 49.72 -17.97 -18.65
C SER A 146 50.97 -17.24 -19.13
N PRO A 147 52.14 -17.50 -18.56
CA PRO A 147 53.36 -16.81 -18.94
C PRO A 147 53.68 -17.13 -20.39
N VAL A 148 53.75 -16.10 -21.22
CA VAL A 148 54.25 -16.24 -22.59
C VAL A 148 55.62 -16.85 -22.53
N PRO A 149 55.90 -18.01 -23.17
CA PRO A 149 57.22 -18.62 -23.08
C PRO A 149 58.25 -17.66 -23.67
N TYR A 150 59.23 -17.26 -22.85
CA TYR A 150 60.37 -16.46 -23.28
C TYR A 150 61.19 -17.29 -24.27
N ILE A 151 61.19 -16.95 -25.55
CA ILE A 151 62.06 -17.54 -26.59
C ILE A 151 63.36 -16.68 -26.65
N PRO A 152 64.46 -17.17 -26.11
CA PRO A 152 65.72 -16.43 -26.21
C PRO A 152 66.13 -16.31 -27.65
N SER A 153 66.33 -15.09 -28.13
CA SER A 153 66.89 -14.82 -29.46
C SER A 153 68.28 -15.38 -29.56
N ARG A 154 68.48 -16.40 -30.41
CA ARG A 154 69.88 -16.87 -30.76
C ARG A 154 70.61 -15.72 -31.39
N ARG A 155 71.62 -15.20 -30.66
CA ARG A 155 72.68 -14.33 -31.27
C ARG A 155 73.40 -15.18 -32.32
N ARG A 156 73.28 -14.81 -33.58
CA ARG A 156 74.17 -15.30 -34.64
C ARG A 156 75.52 -14.69 -34.37
N ARG A 157 76.59 -15.55 -34.27
CA ARG A 157 77.97 -15.14 -34.38
C ARG A 157 78.32 -14.90 -35.84
#